data_396bec51e16ebf49db41cd2bc589c9f5
#
_entry.id   396bec51e16ebf49db41cd2bc589c9f5
#
_cell.length_a   1.000
_cell.length_b   1.000
_cell.length_c   1.000
_cell.angle_alpha   90.00
_cell.angle_beta   90.00
_cell.angle_gamma   90.00
#
_symmetry.space_group_name_H-M   'P 1'
#
loop_
_entity.id
_entity.type
_entity.pdbx_description
1 polymer ?
#
loop_
_entity_poly.entity_id
_entity_poly.type
_entity_poly.pdbx_seq_one_letter_code
_entity_poly.pdbx_strand_id
1 'polypeptide(L)'
;MFLNASSIATGLIVLVGGAIAAPTLIKGFVRRGSGVKYEQNFMIQRAPQYASLFNIALVVMAFMAFNGHIPGLAQFGFAMPDSDPLARKISWVGIPVLISGMIFMVGGWISLGECFSTDAEVLNDHKVKNTGLLRYVMHPAYSGIIQCLLGASIASTSIIAVVWCLAVVAPLWLRRAKYEEALLIENLGEPYKEYAEQTKWRRLVPTFIPIGV
;
A
#
# COMPACT_ATOMS: atom_id res chain seq x y z
N MET A 1 -11.80 10.34 -27.19
CA MET A 1 -10.88 9.22 -27.01
C MET A 1 -11.26 8.54 -25.71
N PHE A 2 -11.61 7.26 -25.74
CA PHE A 2 -12.15 6.55 -24.58
C PHE A 2 -11.01 5.90 -23.81
N LEU A 3 -11.16 5.79 -22.48
CA LEU A 3 -10.26 5.00 -21.65
C LEU A 3 -10.36 3.52 -22.06
N ASN A 4 -9.23 2.80 -22.05
CA ASN A 4 -9.28 1.38 -22.32
C ASN A 4 -9.87 0.59 -21.11
N ALA A 5 -10.23 -0.67 -21.34
CA ALA A 5 -10.92 -1.48 -20.34
C ALA A 5 -10.11 -1.69 -19.05
N SER A 6 -8.78 -1.84 -19.13
CA SER A 6 -7.93 -2.01 -17.94
C SER A 6 -7.80 -0.72 -17.12
N SER A 7 -7.75 0.44 -17.77
CA SER A 7 -7.78 1.75 -17.10
C SER A 7 -9.09 1.97 -16.37
N ILE A 8 -10.22 1.63 -16.99
CA ILE A 8 -11.54 1.70 -16.36
C ILE A 8 -11.60 0.73 -15.16
N ALA A 9 -11.15 -0.52 -15.34
CA ALA A 9 -11.12 -1.51 -14.27
C ALA A 9 -10.27 -1.02 -13.08
N THR A 10 -9.08 -0.46 -13.34
CA THR A 10 -8.24 0.13 -12.30
C THR A 10 -8.97 1.24 -11.54
N GLY A 11 -9.58 2.17 -12.24
CA GLY A 11 -10.36 3.27 -11.65
C GLY A 11 -11.52 2.77 -10.78
N LEU A 12 -12.28 1.80 -11.25
CA LEU A 12 -13.40 1.20 -10.53
C LEU A 12 -12.93 0.48 -9.25
N ILE A 13 -11.85 -0.31 -9.31
CA ILE A 13 -11.28 -1.01 -8.15
C ILE A 13 -10.85 -0.01 -7.09
N VAL A 14 -10.14 1.05 -7.47
CA VAL A 14 -9.69 2.11 -6.55
C VAL A 14 -10.87 2.85 -5.94
N LEU A 15 -11.88 3.17 -6.73
CA LEU A 15 -13.08 3.89 -6.27
C LEU A 15 -13.89 3.05 -5.29
N VAL A 16 -14.17 1.79 -5.61
CA VAL A 16 -14.91 0.88 -4.74
C VAL A 16 -14.13 0.58 -3.46
N GLY A 17 -12.83 0.26 -3.58
CA GLY A 17 -11.96 0.02 -2.41
C GLY A 17 -11.85 1.25 -1.52
N GLY A 18 -11.71 2.44 -2.11
CA GLY A 18 -11.69 3.71 -1.39
C GLY A 18 -13.00 4.01 -0.66
N ALA A 19 -14.14 3.73 -1.29
CA ALA A 19 -15.46 3.90 -0.64
C ALA A 19 -15.63 2.98 0.57
N ILE A 20 -15.20 1.72 0.46
CA ILE A 20 -15.23 0.76 1.58
C ILE A 20 -14.27 1.19 2.70
N ALA A 21 -13.10 1.72 2.35
CA ALA A 21 -12.09 2.15 3.31
C ALA A 21 -12.39 3.49 3.99
N ALA A 22 -13.18 4.36 3.37
CA ALA A 22 -13.39 5.74 3.79
C ALA A 22 -13.78 5.89 5.28
N PRO A 23 -14.74 5.13 5.84
CA PRO A 23 -15.10 5.28 7.26
C PRO A 23 -13.93 4.98 8.20
N THR A 24 -13.12 3.95 7.88
CA THR A 24 -11.95 3.57 8.70
C THR A 24 -10.83 4.60 8.57
N LEU A 25 -10.58 5.09 7.35
CA LEU A 25 -9.60 6.15 7.10
C LEU A 25 -9.92 7.43 7.85
N ILE A 26 -11.18 7.88 7.80
CA ILE A 26 -11.62 9.10 8.52
C ILE A 26 -11.34 8.94 10.02
N LYS A 27 -11.71 7.80 10.62
CA LYS A 27 -11.42 7.51 12.02
C LYS A 27 -9.92 7.50 12.31
N GLY A 28 -9.11 6.90 11.46
CA GLY A 28 -7.65 6.89 11.58
C GLY A 28 -7.02 8.28 11.50
N PHE A 29 -7.55 9.16 10.65
CA PHE A 29 -7.13 10.57 10.57
C PHE A 29 -7.48 11.36 11.82
N VAL A 30 -8.68 11.16 12.39
CA VAL A 30 -9.12 11.82 13.63
C VAL A 30 -8.24 11.41 14.81
N ARG A 31 -7.80 10.15 14.86
CA ARG A 31 -6.93 9.63 15.96
C ARG A 31 -5.46 9.99 15.81
N ARG A 32 -5.05 10.52 14.68
CA ARG A 32 -3.67 10.84 14.38
C ARG A 32 -3.05 11.78 15.44
N GLY A 33 -1.88 11.39 15.96
CA GLY A 33 -1.14 12.17 16.95
C GLY A 33 -1.72 12.13 18.36
N SER A 34 -2.71 11.25 18.64
CA SER A 34 -3.28 11.06 19.96
C SER A 34 -2.60 9.95 20.79
N GLY A 35 -1.60 9.29 20.23
CA GLY A 35 -0.90 8.18 20.86
C GLY A 35 0.04 8.60 21.99
N VAL A 36 0.28 7.66 22.93
CA VAL A 36 1.15 7.85 24.10
C VAL A 36 2.62 8.01 23.67
N LYS A 37 3.02 7.27 22.65
CA LYS A 37 4.35 7.38 22.05
C LYS A 37 4.22 7.73 20.57
N TYR A 38 4.57 8.96 20.27
CA TYR A 38 4.56 9.53 18.94
C TYR A 38 5.90 10.15 18.63
N GLU A 39 6.61 9.63 17.64
CA GLU A 39 7.83 10.22 17.15
C GLU A 39 7.59 11.01 15.86
N GLN A 40 8.04 12.27 15.82
CA GLN A 40 7.89 13.15 14.65
C GLN A 40 9.00 12.95 13.61
N ASN A 41 9.49 11.73 13.45
CA ASN A 41 10.51 11.45 12.43
C ASN A 41 9.88 11.45 11.05
N PHE A 42 10.27 12.42 10.21
CA PHE A 42 9.77 12.56 8.84
C PHE A 42 9.91 11.29 8.01
N MET A 43 11.05 10.60 8.11
CA MET A 43 11.35 9.38 7.35
C MET A 43 10.43 8.21 7.71
N ILE A 44 9.88 8.21 8.92
CA ILE A 44 8.95 7.19 9.39
C ILE A 44 7.50 7.61 9.12
N GLN A 45 7.16 8.85 9.50
CA GLN A 45 5.77 9.30 9.49
C GLN A 45 5.29 9.79 8.13
N ARG A 46 6.14 10.45 7.35
CA ARG A 46 5.70 11.19 6.15
C ARG A 46 6.32 10.68 4.84
N ALA A 47 7.60 10.32 4.84
CA ALA A 47 8.27 9.90 3.62
C ALA A 47 7.57 8.73 2.89
N PRO A 48 7.07 7.67 3.57
CA PRO A 48 6.32 6.60 2.90
C PRO A 48 5.06 7.11 2.20
N GLN A 49 4.34 8.04 2.85
CA GLN A 49 3.11 8.62 2.31
C GLN A 49 3.40 9.50 1.08
N TYR A 50 4.40 10.40 1.16
CA TYR A 50 4.78 11.25 0.02
C TYR A 50 5.34 10.44 -1.15
N ALA A 51 6.15 9.41 -0.87
CA ALA A 51 6.64 8.50 -1.91
C ALA A 51 5.49 7.76 -2.61
N SER A 52 4.45 7.36 -1.85
CA SER A 52 3.23 6.74 -2.39
C SER A 52 2.42 7.72 -3.23
N LEU A 53 2.24 8.97 -2.78
CA LEU A 53 1.57 10.02 -3.55
C LEU A 53 2.30 10.33 -4.85
N PHE A 54 3.63 10.37 -4.82
CA PHE A 54 4.43 10.55 -6.03
C PHE A 54 4.27 9.36 -6.99
N ASN A 55 4.22 8.12 -6.49
CA ASN A 55 3.93 6.95 -7.32
C ASN A 55 2.53 7.06 -7.97
N ILE A 56 1.52 7.50 -7.22
CA ILE A 56 0.18 7.73 -7.77
C ILE A 56 0.23 8.75 -8.91
N ALA A 57 0.97 9.85 -8.75
CA ALA A 57 1.13 10.85 -9.82
C ALA A 57 1.78 10.24 -11.06
N LEU A 58 2.84 9.43 -10.91
CA LEU A 58 3.47 8.71 -12.02
C LEU A 58 2.48 7.76 -12.73
N VAL A 59 1.66 7.02 -11.95
CA VAL A 59 0.64 6.11 -12.49
C VAL A 59 -0.43 6.87 -13.27
N VAL A 60 -0.92 8.00 -12.75
CA VAL A 60 -1.90 8.84 -13.45
C VAL A 60 -1.33 9.35 -14.78
N MET A 61 -0.11 9.90 -14.76
CA MET A 61 0.56 10.36 -15.97
C MET A 61 0.76 9.22 -16.97
N ALA A 62 1.12 8.04 -16.49
CA ALA A 62 1.29 6.85 -17.33
C ALA A 62 -0.03 6.40 -17.96
N PHE A 63 -1.15 6.39 -17.23
CA PHE A 63 -2.46 6.11 -17.82
C PHE A 63 -2.88 7.14 -18.86
N MET A 64 -2.57 8.42 -18.65
CA MET A 64 -2.83 9.46 -19.66
C MET A 64 -2.00 9.21 -20.94
N ALA A 65 -0.74 8.77 -20.80
CA ALA A 65 0.11 8.39 -21.92
C ALA A 65 -0.39 7.12 -22.61
N PHE A 66 -0.69 6.07 -21.84
CA PHE A 66 -1.18 4.77 -22.31
C PHE A 66 -2.47 4.88 -23.14
N ASN A 67 -3.41 5.73 -22.68
CA ASN A 67 -4.66 5.98 -23.41
C ASN A 67 -4.52 7.04 -24.52
N GLY A 68 -3.32 7.56 -24.76
CA GLY A 68 -3.04 8.53 -25.80
C GLY A 68 -3.59 9.94 -25.56
N HIS A 69 -3.91 10.28 -24.31
CA HIS A 69 -4.33 11.65 -23.97
C HIS A 69 -3.17 12.64 -24.00
N ILE A 70 -1.96 12.16 -23.71
CA ILE A 70 -0.71 12.94 -23.80
C ILE A 70 0.32 12.10 -24.58
N PRO A 71 0.26 12.12 -25.93
CA PRO A 71 1.13 11.27 -26.77
C PRO A 71 2.63 11.50 -26.54
N GLY A 72 3.02 12.73 -26.19
CA GLY A 72 4.42 13.07 -25.90
C GLY A 72 5.00 12.27 -24.72
N LEU A 73 4.21 11.94 -23.71
CA LEU A 73 4.70 11.15 -22.57
C LEU A 73 5.05 9.69 -22.97
N ALA A 74 4.32 9.10 -23.89
CA ALA A 74 4.65 7.77 -24.41
C ALA A 74 6.00 7.76 -25.15
N GLN A 75 6.32 8.82 -25.88
CA GLN A 75 7.61 8.98 -26.58
C GLN A 75 8.80 9.08 -25.61
N PHE A 76 8.58 9.60 -24.39
CA PHE A 76 9.59 9.65 -23.34
C PHE A 76 9.62 8.38 -22.46
N GLY A 77 8.95 7.28 -22.85
CA GLY A 77 9.00 6.00 -22.13
C GLY A 77 8.21 5.96 -20.82
N PHE A 78 7.30 6.93 -20.58
CA PHE A 78 6.47 6.93 -19.36
C PHE A 78 5.51 5.74 -19.32
N ALA A 79 4.98 5.32 -20.45
CA ALA A 79 4.16 4.12 -20.59
C ALA A 79 4.24 3.59 -22.03
N MET A 80 4.02 2.30 -22.20
CA MET A 80 3.81 1.71 -23.52
C MET A 80 2.42 2.14 -24.04
N PRO A 81 2.25 2.42 -25.35
CA PRO A 81 0.96 2.83 -25.89
C PRO A 81 -0.05 1.67 -25.92
N ASP A 82 -1.34 1.96 -25.78
CA ASP A 82 -2.42 0.95 -25.86
C ASP A 82 -2.51 0.26 -27.24
N SER A 83 -1.97 0.86 -28.26
CA SER A 83 -1.85 0.24 -29.58
C SER A 83 -0.95 -1.00 -29.60
N ASP A 84 -0.03 -1.14 -28.62
CA ASP A 84 0.82 -2.31 -28.49
C ASP A 84 0.08 -3.50 -27.84
N PRO A 85 -0.02 -4.65 -28.51
CA PRO A 85 -0.66 -5.84 -27.94
C PRO A 85 0.00 -6.35 -26.65
N LEU A 86 1.31 -6.16 -26.50
CA LEU A 86 2.05 -6.55 -25.30
C LEU A 86 1.67 -5.63 -24.12
N ALA A 87 1.58 -4.33 -24.37
CA ALA A 87 1.17 -3.36 -23.37
C ALA A 87 -0.19 -3.70 -22.78
N ARG A 88 -1.16 -4.06 -23.63
CA ARG A 88 -2.48 -4.51 -23.19
C ARG A 88 -2.43 -5.76 -22.30
N LYS A 89 -1.61 -6.74 -22.64
CA LYS A 89 -1.43 -7.95 -21.81
C LYS A 89 -0.81 -7.60 -20.46
N ILE A 90 0.25 -6.79 -20.44
CA ILE A 90 0.91 -6.33 -19.22
C ILE A 90 -0.09 -5.56 -18.33
N SER A 91 -0.88 -4.66 -18.92
CA SER A 91 -1.88 -3.88 -18.19
C SER A 91 -2.87 -4.78 -17.43
N TRP A 92 -3.35 -5.86 -18.04
CA TRP A 92 -4.22 -6.82 -17.38
C TRP A 92 -3.54 -7.64 -16.28
N VAL A 93 -2.22 -7.86 -16.34
CA VAL A 93 -1.46 -8.51 -15.25
C VAL A 93 -1.44 -7.65 -13.98
N GLY A 94 -1.46 -6.34 -14.11
CA GLY A 94 -1.53 -5.42 -12.96
C GLY A 94 -2.84 -5.52 -12.17
N ILE A 95 -3.95 -5.89 -12.80
CA ILE A 95 -5.29 -5.90 -12.18
C ILE A 95 -5.38 -6.88 -11.00
N PRO A 96 -5.02 -8.17 -11.11
CA PRO A 96 -5.07 -9.09 -9.96
C PRO A 96 -4.14 -8.67 -8.82
N VAL A 97 -2.99 -8.07 -9.11
CA VAL A 97 -2.08 -7.52 -8.09
C VAL A 97 -2.74 -6.34 -7.36
N LEU A 98 -3.41 -5.45 -8.10
CA LEU A 98 -4.17 -4.34 -7.52
C LEU A 98 -5.33 -4.82 -6.64
N ILE A 99 -6.10 -5.82 -7.10
CA ILE A 99 -7.21 -6.41 -6.33
C ILE A 99 -6.68 -7.02 -5.02
N SER A 100 -5.61 -7.82 -5.10
CA SER A 100 -4.94 -8.37 -3.91
C SER A 100 -4.51 -7.25 -2.95
N GLY A 101 -3.90 -6.19 -3.49
CA GLY A 101 -3.50 -5.02 -2.71
C GLY A 101 -4.67 -4.36 -1.99
N MET A 102 -5.80 -4.17 -2.67
CA MET A 102 -7.01 -3.61 -2.06
C MET A 102 -7.56 -4.49 -0.94
N ILE A 103 -7.60 -5.80 -1.12
CA ILE A 103 -8.05 -6.74 -0.08
C ILE A 103 -7.17 -6.62 1.16
N PHE A 104 -5.84 -6.64 1.00
CA PHE A 104 -4.91 -6.54 2.13
C PHE A 104 -4.92 -5.16 2.79
N MET A 105 -5.01 -4.08 2.02
CA MET A 105 -5.02 -2.72 2.55
C MET A 105 -6.30 -2.45 3.34
N VAL A 106 -7.44 -2.62 2.72
CA VAL A 106 -8.74 -2.34 3.34
C VAL A 106 -9.03 -3.34 4.47
N GLY A 107 -8.79 -4.62 4.23
CA GLY A 107 -8.96 -5.67 5.25
C GLY A 107 -8.02 -5.49 6.43
N GLY A 108 -6.80 -5.00 6.22
CA GLY A 108 -5.85 -4.65 7.28
C GLY A 108 -6.36 -3.50 8.15
N TRP A 109 -6.83 -2.41 7.56
CA TRP A 109 -7.41 -1.29 8.31
C TRP A 109 -8.65 -1.68 9.09
N ILE A 110 -9.54 -2.48 8.49
CA ILE A 110 -10.74 -3.00 9.16
C ILE A 110 -10.34 -3.92 10.34
N SER A 111 -9.32 -4.78 10.15
CA SER A 111 -8.84 -5.69 11.20
C SER A 111 -8.23 -4.95 12.40
N LEU A 112 -7.54 -3.82 12.17
CA LEU A 112 -7.04 -2.95 13.23
C LEU A 112 -8.17 -2.24 13.98
N GLY A 113 -9.23 -1.84 13.28
CA GLY A 113 -10.40 -1.19 13.86
C GLY A 113 -10.04 0.04 14.67
N GLU A 114 -10.28 -0.01 16.01
CA GLU A 114 -10.00 1.11 16.91
C GLU A 114 -8.51 1.35 17.15
N CYS A 115 -7.65 0.37 16.92
CA CYS A 115 -6.20 0.52 17.01
C CYS A 115 -5.58 1.15 15.75
N PHE A 116 -6.39 1.45 14.71
CA PHE A 116 -5.90 2.07 13.49
C PHE A 116 -5.67 3.57 13.66
N SER A 117 -4.45 4.01 13.36
CA SER A 117 -4.07 5.41 13.12
C SER A 117 -3.33 5.53 11.79
N THR A 118 -3.37 6.71 11.17
CA THR A 118 -2.58 7.00 9.98
C THR A 118 -1.12 7.28 10.28
N ASP A 119 -0.78 7.52 11.55
CA ASP A 119 0.59 7.69 12.01
C ASP A 119 1.09 6.41 12.72
N ALA A 120 2.41 6.19 12.72
CA ALA A 120 3.04 5.11 13.49
C ALA A 120 3.13 5.56 14.96
N GLU A 121 2.18 5.14 15.76
CA GLU A 121 2.00 5.52 17.16
C GLU A 121 1.33 4.40 17.94
N VAL A 122 1.48 4.41 19.27
CA VAL A 122 0.74 3.52 20.17
C VAL A 122 -0.37 4.33 20.84
N LEU A 123 -1.62 3.98 20.56
CA LEU A 123 -2.79 4.62 21.17
C LEU A 123 -2.92 4.19 22.65
N ASN A 124 -3.58 5.02 23.48
CA ASN A 124 -3.72 4.78 24.92
C ASN A 124 -4.32 3.39 25.25
N ASP A 125 -5.30 2.94 24.47
CA ASP A 125 -5.99 1.65 24.66
C ASP A 125 -5.51 0.59 23.66
N HIS A 126 -4.27 0.71 23.16
CA HIS A 126 -3.73 -0.20 22.17
C HIS A 126 -3.61 -1.62 22.74
N LYS A 127 -4.24 -2.58 22.05
CA LYS A 127 -4.19 -4.01 22.39
C LYS A 127 -3.65 -4.80 21.21
N VAL A 128 -3.00 -5.91 21.50
CA VAL A 128 -2.58 -6.84 20.47
C VAL A 128 -3.82 -7.36 19.75
N LYS A 129 -3.92 -7.11 18.45
CA LYS A 129 -5.01 -7.59 17.60
C LYS A 129 -4.54 -8.82 16.83
N ASN A 130 -5.23 -9.94 17.05
CA ASN A 130 -5.00 -11.20 16.37
C ASN A 130 -6.31 -11.69 15.70
N THR A 131 -6.95 -10.79 14.93
CA THR A 131 -8.21 -11.08 14.24
C THR A 131 -8.15 -10.64 12.79
N GLY A 132 -9.03 -11.19 11.95
CA GLY A 132 -9.05 -10.85 10.53
C GLY A 132 -7.72 -11.19 9.85
N LEU A 133 -7.22 -10.27 9.03
CA LEU A 133 -5.94 -10.44 8.33
C LEU A 133 -4.73 -10.40 9.25
N LEU A 134 -4.83 -9.76 10.41
CA LEU A 134 -3.75 -9.72 11.41
C LEU A 134 -3.42 -11.09 12.00
N ARG A 135 -4.31 -12.07 11.88
CA ARG A 135 -4.03 -13.45 12.25
C ARG A 135 -2.95 -14.10 11.37
N TYR A 136 -2.80 -13.62 10.14
CA TYR A 136 -1.93 -14.22 9.13
C TYR A 136 -0.73 -13.35 8.77
N VAL A 137 -0.88 -12.03 8.82
CA VAL A 137 0.13 -11.05 8.39
C VAL A 137 0.22 -9.94 9.42
N MET A 138 1.42 -9.55 9.83
CA MET A 138 1.62 -8.50 10.84
C MET A 138 1.23 -7.12 10.31
N HIS A 139 1.58 -6.80 9.06
CA HIS A 139 1.29 -5.52 8.43
C HIS A 139 0.51 -5.70 7.12
N PRO A 140 -0.74 -6.21 7.18
CA PRO A 140 -1.52 -6.43 5.96
C PRO A 140 -1.80 -5.12 5.21
N ALA A 141 -2.06 -4.02 5.92
CA ALA A 141 -2.31 -2.72 5.30
C ALA A 141 -1.10 -2.23 4.49
N TYR A 142 0.13 -2.37 5.01
CA TYR A 142 1.34 -1.97 4.30
C TYR A 142 1.63 -2.87 3.10
N SER A 143 1.42 -4.18 3.24
CA SER A 143 1.42 -5.12 2.11
C SER A 143 0.47 -4.68 1.02
N GLY A 144 -0.74 -4.31 1.42
CA GLY A 144 -1.79 -3.84 0.51
C GLY A 144 -1.42 -2.55 -0.20
N ILE A 145 -0.87 -1.56 0.50
CA ILE A 145 -0.43 -0.29 -0.11
C ILE A 145 0.63 -0.56 -1.20
N ILE A 146 1.66 -1.35 -0.88
CA ILE A 146 2.73 -1.67 -1.85
C ILE A 146 2.15 -2.41 -3.06
N GLN A 147 1.27 -3.40 -2.84
CA GLN A 147 0.64 -4.16 -3.93
C GLN A 147 -0.31 -3.30 -4.77
N CYS A 148 -1.09 -2.40 -4.16
CA CYS A 148 -1.94 -1.46 -4.90
C CYS A 148 -1.12 -0.58 -5.84
N LEU A 149 -0.05 0.01 -5.32
CA LEU A 149 0.82 0.88 -6.10
C LEU A 149 1.56 0.11 -7.19
N LEU A 150 2.07 -1.09 -6.88
CA LEU A 150 2.72 -1.96 -7.86
C LEU A 150 1.74 -2.41 -8.95
N GLY A 151 0.56 -2.89 -8.55
CA GLY A 151 -0.47 -3.33 -9.48
C GLY A 151 -0.94 -2.21 -10.42
N ALA A 152 -1.18 -1.02 -9.88
CA ALA A 152 -1.53 0.16 -10.68
C ALA A 152 -0.37 0.59 -11.60
N SER A 153 0.88 0.51 -11.14
CA SER A 153 2.06 0.80 -11.95
C SER A 153 2.20 -0.17 -13.12
N ILE A 154 1.97 -1.48 -12.89
CA ILE A 154 1.96 -2.49 -13.96
C ILE A 154 0.77 -2.24 -14.90
N ALA A 155 -0.42 -1.98 -14.36
CA ALA A 155 -1.62 -1.73 -15.17
C ALA A 155 -1.49 -0.49 -16.06
N SER A 156 -0.76 0.53 -15.62
CA SER A 156 -0.43 1.70 -16.43
C SER A 156 0.75 1.50 -17.40
N THR A 157 1.35 0.30 -17.40
CA THR A 157 2.52 -0.09 -18.21
C THR A 157 3.76 0.78 -18.00
N SER A 158 3.88 1.43 -16.85
CA SER A 158 4.97 2.35 -16.53
C SER A 158 6.11 1.65 -15.79
N ILE A 159 7.22 1.46 -16.47
CA ILE A 159 8.44 0.91 -15.84
C ILE A 159 8.99 1.87 -14.77
N ILE A 160 8.86 3.16 -14.99
CA ILE A 160 9.32 4.20 -14.04
C ILE A 160 8.53 4.11 -12.74
N ALA A 161 7.19 3.97 -12.82
CA ALA A 161 6.35 3.82 -11.65
C ALA A 161 6.60 2.49 -10.91
N VAL A 162 6.85 1.39 -11.66
CA VAL A 162 7.23 0.09 -11.07
C VAL A 162 8.56 0.19 -10.32
N VAL A 163 9.59 0.76 -10.97
CA VAL A 163 10.91 0.93 -10.34
C VAL A 163 10.82 1.83 -9.12
N TRP A 164 10.10 2.94 -9.18
CA TRP A 164 9.87 3.82 -8.03
C TRP A 164 9.17 3.10 -6.89
N CYS A 165 8.13 2.31 -7.19
CA CYS A 165 7.41 1.53 -6.20
C CYS A 165 8.33 0.55 -5.47
N LEU A 166 9.15 -0.20 -6.21
CA LEU A 166 10.02 -1.23 -5.63
C LEU A 166 11.27 -0.65 -4.95
N ALA A 167 11.87 0.40 -5.52
CA ALA A 167 13.14 0.96 -5.03
C ALA A 167 12.97 2.01 -3.93
N VAL A 168 11.80 2.68 -3.87
CA VAL A 168 11.57 3.78 -2.92
C VAL A 168 10.40 3.49 -1.99
N VAL A 169 9.22 3.23 -2.55
CA VAL A 169 8.00 3.06 -1.74
C VAL A 169 8.10 1.85 -0.82
N ALA A 170 8.44 0.67 -1.37
CA ALA A 170 8.49 -0.56 -0.60
C ALA A 170 9.53 -0.50 0.55
N PRO A 171 10.78 -0.04 0.34
CA PRO A 171 11.74 0.12 1.45
C PRO A 171 11.29 1.09 2.54
N LEU A 172 10.62 2.19 2.18
CA LEU A 172 10.11 3.15 3.16
C LEU A 172 8.99 2.55 4.02
N TRP A 173 8.03 1.82 3.42
CA TRP A 173 6.99 1.12 4.17
C TRP A 173 7.55 -0.01 5.03
N LEU A 174 8.57 -0.74 4.56
CA LEU A 174 9.30 -1.74 5.34
C LEU A 174 9.99 -1.12 6.56
N ARG A 175 10.66 0.02 6.37
CA ARG A 175 11.30 0.74 7.47
C ARG A 175 10.28 1.19 8.51
N ARG A 176 9.11 1.67 8.05
CA ARG A 176 8.01 2.05 8.94
C ARG A 176 7.48 0.83 9.72
N ALA A 177 7.29 -0.32 9.05
CA ALA A 177 6.84 -1.55 9.71
C ALA A 177 7.81 -1.98 10.83
N LYS A 178 9.12 -1.97 10.56
CA LYS A 178 10.14 -2.28 11.57
C LYS A 178 10.10 -1.33 12.78
N TYR A 179 9.93 -0.04 12.53
CA TYR A 179 9.79 0.95 13.57
C TYR A 179 8.55 0.71 14.44
N GLU A 180 7.41 0.45 13.80
CA GLU A 180 6.15 0.14 14.49
C GLU A 180 6.26 -1.14 15.35
N GLU A 181 6.90 -2.20 14.83
CA GLU A 181 7.16 -3.42 15.60
C GLU A 181 7.98 -3.14 16.85
N ALA A 182 9.06 -2.37 16.73
CA ALA A 182 9.89 -2.00 17.88
C ALA A 182 9.08 -1.20 18.91
N LEU A 183 8.27 -0.27 18.46
CA LEU A 183 7.39 0.54 19.30
C LEU A 183 6.34 -0.31 20.02
N LEU A 184 5.72 -1.27 19.32
CA LEU A 184 4.72 -2.18 19.87
C LEU A 184 5.35 -3.17 20.88
N ILE A 185 6.55 -3.69 20.60
CA ILE A 185 7.30 -4.53 21.54
C ILE A 185 7.62 -3.77 22.83
N GLU A 186 8.07 -2.52 22.70
CA GLU A 186 8.42 -1.69 23.87
C GLU A 186 7.19 -1.37 24.76
N ASN A 187 6.02 -1.19 24.15
CA ASN A 187 4.83 -0.76 24.90
C ASN A 187 3.91 -1.90 25.32
N LEU A 188 3.79 -2.96 24.52
CA LEU A 188 2.91 -4.11 24.77
C LEU A 188 3.66 -5.32 25.32
N GLY A 189 5.00 -5.34 25.21
CA GLY A 189 5.84 -6.37 25.78
C GLY A 189 5.61 -7.77 25.22
N GLU A 190 5.62 -8.75 26.13
CA GLU A 190 5.55 -10.18 25.79
C GLU A 190 4.31 -10.56 24.96
N PRO A 191 3.10 -10.03 25.21
CA PRO A 191 1.93 -10.36 24.37
C PRO A 191 2.11 -10.05 22.90
N TYR A 192 2.85 -8.98 22.54
CA TYR A 192 3.12 -8.67 21.14
C TYR A 192 4.20 -9.58 20.54
N LYS A 193 5.21 -9.95 21.33
CA LYS A 193 6.24 -10.91 20.90
C LYS A 193 5.65 -12.28 20.59
N GLU A 194 4.80 -12.80 21.49
CA GLU A 194 4.08 -14.06 21.27
C GLU A 194 3.22 -14.01 20.00
N TYR A 195 2.52 -12.90 19.76
CA TYR A 195 1.77 -12.70 18.53
C TYR A 195 2.67 -12.73 17.30
N ALA A 196 3.80 -12.03 17.33
CA ALA A 196 4.75 -11.98 16.23
C ALA A 196 5.36 -13.35 15.90
N GLU A 197 5.61 -14.19 16.92
CA GLU A 197 6.10 -15.54 16.74
C GLU A 197 5.03 -16.49 16.16
N GLN A 198 3.80 -16.35 16.59
CA GLN A 198 2.68 -17.18 16.13
C GLN A 198 2.21 -16.80 14.73
N THR A 199 2.47 -15.56 14.28
CA THR A 199 2.00 -15.10 12.96
C THR A 199 2.76 -15.79 11.85
N LYS A 200 2.05 -16.64 11.09
CA LYS A 200 2.59 -17.48 10.02
C LYS A 200 3.25 -16.68 8.90
N TRP A 201 2.71 -15.52 8.61
CA TRP A 201 3.16 -14.58 7.57
C TRP A 201 3.67 -13.33 8.28
N ARG A 202 4.98 -13.19 8.43
CA ARG A 202 5.47 -12.28 9.45
C ARG A 202 5.20 -10.80 9.17
N ARG A 203 5.78 -10.19 8.17
CA ARG A 203 5.62 -8.73 8.01
C ARG A 203 4.70 -8.36 6.89
N LEU A 204 5.08 -8.74 5.69
CA LEU A 204 4.40 -8.36 4.47
C LEU A 204 4.13 -9.60 3.60
N VAL A 205 3.16 -9.50 2.72
CA VAL A 205 2.90 -10.47 1.66
C VAL A 205 3.59 -9.96 0.38
N PRO A 206 4.23 -10.82 -0.40
CA PRO A 206 4.38 -12.26 -0.26
C PRO A 206 5.51 -12.64 0.72
N THR A 207 5.28 -13.64 1.54
CA THR A 207 6.17 -14.04 2.64
C THR A 207 7.28 -15.02 2.26
N PHE A 208 7.30 -15.50 1.02
CA PHE A 208 8.44 -16.25 0.50
C PHE A 208 9.69 -15.37 0.27
N ILE A 209 9.53 -14.04 0.38
CA ILE A 209 10.67 -13.13 0.49
C ILE A 209 10.96 -13.01 1.98
N PRO A 210 12.10 -13.54 2.47
CA PRO A 210 12.46 -13.45 3.89
C PRO A 210 12.83 -12.01 4.21
N ILE A 211 11.84 -11.20 4.50
CA ILE A 211 12.04 -9.89 5.09
C ILE A 211 12.16 -10.15 6.58
N GLY A 212 13.31 -10.72 6.95
CA GLY A 212 13.60 -11.14 8.30
C GLY A 212 13.74 -9.97 9.27
N VAL A 213 13.39 -10.24 10.51
CA VAL A 213 13.90 -9.52 11.68
C VAL A 213 15.40 -9.70 11.72
#